data_981aab6403ef692c1f792092cf82d45b
#
_entry.id   981aab6403ef692c1f792092cf82d45b
#
_cell.length_a   1.000
_cell.length_b   1.000
_cell.length_c   1.000
_cell.angle_alpha   90.00
_cell.angle_beta   90.00
_cell.angle_gamma   90.00
#
_symmetry.space_group_name_H-M   'P 1'
#
loop_
_entity.id
_entity.type
_entity.pdbx_description
1 polymer ?
#
loop_
_entity_poly.entity_id
_entity_poly.type
_entity_poly.pdbx_seq_one_letter_code
_entity_poly.pdbx_strand_id
1 'polypeptide(L)'
;MPHIQDLWSRKFWQLTGRKVDLEGRERWLDAPVSRSPRVSTEWLEAEAARHGGVLGAEDPRAGLLPTMAALDGPGFDAALLHPDIRDFYEHTAAWQMEVWTGWSPLFWPAGELVSRLWGRRVEQLALPMRPLDVARGMDSRVTPIRDSRDAQVAAAWTRTLRGDGRPVFSGAYSARTLPGAARPSVHVAFPLESGNVQVFLRPSVLADGGFLLESPSGRFGEDGAYVVVRDRGAHAARVPLHETFHMYVDAHGVLRTDHELRVWAAPAVRLHYKLERAS
;
A
#
# COMPACT_ATOMS: atom_id res chain seq x y z
N MET A 1 -7.56 -1.41 25.84
CA MET A 1 -6.86 -0.15 26.21
C MET A 1 -5.75 0.07 25.19
N PRO A 2 -5.58 1.26 24.60
CA PRO A 2 -4.48 1.54 23.71
C PRO A 2 -3.15 1.38 24.44
N HIS A 3 -2.17 0.74 23.82
CA HIS A 3 -0.84 0.58 24.39
C HIS A 3 -0.19 1.96 24.59
N ILE A 4 0.51 2.16 25.72
CA ILE A 4 1.19 3.43 26.06
C ILE A 4 2.09 3.91 24.92
N GLN A 5 2.74 3.00 24.20
CA GLN A 5 3.59 3.30 23.03
C GLN A 5 2.80 3.90 21.84
N ASP A 6 1.53 3.49 21.63
CA ASP A 6 0.66 4.06 20.61
C ASP A 6 0.27 5.50 20.92
N LEU A 7 0.09 5.83 22.19
CA LEU A 7 -0.21 7.19 22.65
C LEU A 7 0.99 8.12 22.43
N TRP A 8 2.22 7.63 22.67
CA TRP A 8 3.44 8.40 22.43
C TRP A 8 3.70 8.66 20.94
N SER A 9 3.51 7.66 20.09
CA SER A 9 3.67 7.85 18.65
C SER A 9 2.62 8.79 18.07
N ARG A 10 1.36 8.73 18.53
CA ARG A 10 0.30 9.67 18.12
C ARG A 10 0.64 11.11 18.56
N LYS A 11 1.08 11.30 19.82
CA LYS A 11 1.50 12.62 20.33
C LYS A 11 2.70 13.15 19.54
N PHE A 12 3.67 12.30 19.22
CA PHE A 12 4.81 12.69 18.41
C PHE A 12 4.35 13.24 17.05
N TRP A 13 3.47 12.52 16.34
CA TRP A 13 2.97 12.96 15.04
C TRP A 13 2.01 14.13 15.11
N GLN A 14 1.30 14.33 16.22
CA GLN A 14 0.52 15.56 16.48
C GLN A 14 1.41 16.77 16.70
N LEU A 15 2.55 16.62 17.35
CA LEU A 15 3.47 17.72 17.65
C LEU A 15 4.38 18.06 16.46
N THR A 16 4.80 17.06 15.68
CA THR A 16 5.73 17.22 14.55
C THR A 16 5.03 17.31 13.20
N GLY A 17 3.82 16.79 13.10
CA GLY A 17 3.01 16.78 11.89
C GLY A 17 2.34 18.13 11.64
N ARG A 18 2.07 18.38 10.37
CA ARG A 18 1.30 19.55 9.93
C ARG A 18 -0.19 19.30 10.17
N LYS A 19 -0.92 20.27 10.73
CA LYS A 19 -2.38 20.24 10.79
C LYS A 19 -2.93 20.28 9.35
N VAL A 20 -3.84 19.37 9.03
CA VAL A 20 -4.41 19.19 7.68
C VAL A 20 -5.93 19.22 7.71
N ASP A 21 -6.52 19.69 6.62
CA ASP A 21 -7.96 19.66 6.37
C ASP A 21 -8.28 18.57 5.36
N LEU A 22 -8.69 17.39 5.88
CA LEU A 22 -8.97 16.21 5.05
C LEU A 22 -10.29 16.29 4.27
N GLU A 23 -11.18 17.21 4.63
CA GLU A 23 -12.43 17.45 3.90
C GLU A 23 -12.25 18.52 2.81
N GLY A 24 -11.22 19.34 2.95
CA GLY A 24 -10.92 20.44 2.04
C GLY A 24 -9.58 20.29 1.32
N ARG A 25 -8.63 21.14 1.66
CA ARG A 25 -7.37 21.31 0.91
C ARG A 25 -6.50 20.04 0.85
N GLU A 26 -6.43 19.29 1.93
CA GLU A 26 -5.64 18.07 2.00
C GLU A 26 -6.50 16.80 1.83
N ARG A 27 -7.63 16.89 1.10
CA ARG A 27 -8.49 15.74 0.79
C ARG A 27 -7.74 14.59 0.09
N TRP A 28 -6.65 14.89 -0.57
CA TRP A 28 -5.79 13.88 -1.16
C TRP A 28 -5.16 12.92 -0.13
N LEU A 29 -5.08 13.31 1.15
CA LEU A 29 -4.66 12.47 2.28
C LEU A 29 -5.83 11.77 2.99
N ASP A 30 -7.05 11.96 2.54
CA ASP A 30 -8.19 11.29 3.15
C ASP A 30 -8.23 9.81 2.70
N ALA A 31 -7.94 8.90 3.62
CA ALA A 31 -7.82 7.47 3.39
C ALA A 31 -8.41 6.69 4.58
N PRO A 32 -8.72 5.39 4.41
CA PRO A 32 -9.36 4.61 5.45
C PRO A 32 -8.55 4.58 6.74
N VAL A 33 -9.28 4.44 7.85
CA VAL A 33 -8.76 4.22 9.19
C VAL A 33 -9.39 2.96 9.79
N SER A 34 -8.66 2.27 10.64
CA SER A 34 -9.15 1.12 11.39
C SER A 34 -9.58 1.54 12.80
N ARG A 35 -10.53 0.80 13.38
CA ARG A 35 -10.86 0.86 14.81
C ARG A 35 -10.08 -0.17 15.60
N SER A 36 -9.52 -1.17 14.91
CA SER A 36 -8.73 -2.24 15.51
C SER A 36 -7.26 -1.84 15.66
N PRO A 37 -6.63 -2.18 16.79
CA PRO A 37 -5.17 -2.04 16.94
C PRO A 37 -4.37 -3.11 16.17
N ARG A 38 -5.06 -4.05 15.51
CA ARG A 38 -4.47 -5.13 14.72
C ARG A 38 -4.86 -5.00 13.25
N VAL A 39 -4.12 -5.68 12.37
CA VAL A 39 -4.52 -5.83 10.97
C VAL A 39 -5.91 -6.45 10.91
N SER A 40 -6.84 -5.78 10.25
CA SER A 40 -8.24 -6.23 10.16
C SER A 40 -8.84 -5.79 8.83
N THR A 41 -10.05 -6.25 8.59
CA THR A 41 -10.86 -5.89 7.40
C THR A 41 -12.08 -5.04 7.78
N GLU A 42 -12.25 -4.68 9.04
CA GLU A 42 -13.43 -3.93 9.54
C GLU A 42 -13.60 -2.54 8.93
N TRP A 43 -12.50 -1.99 8.37
CA TRP A 43 -12.52 -0.68 7.72
C TRP A 43 -13.19 -0.68 6.34
N LEU A 44 -13.35 -1.86 5.70
CA LEU A 44 -13.85 -1.98 4.33
C LEU A 44 -15.25 -1.40 4.18
N GLU A 45 -16.18 -1.81 5.06
CA GLU A 45 -17.58 -1.35 5.01
C GLU A 45 -17.66 0.16 5.28
N ALA A 46 -16.87 0.66 6.23
CA ALA A 46 -16.84 2.08 6.54
C ALA A 46 -16.29 2.90 5.36
N GLU A 47 -15.29 2.36 4.64
CA GLU A 47 -14.74 3.01 3.46
C GLU A 47 -15.74 3.02 2.30
N ALA A 48 -16.43 1.92 2.04
CA ALA A 48 -17.48 1.85 1.03
C ALA A 48 -18.60 2.87 1.33
N ALA A 49 -19.08 2.90 2.58
CA ALA A 49 -20.10 3.86 3.01
C ALA A 49 -19.64 5.32 2.87
N ARG A 50 -18.36 5.62 3.10
CA ARG A 50 -17.76 6.95 2.91
C ARG A 50 -17.83 7.42 1.45
N HIS A 51 -17.77 6.50 0.51
CA HIS A 51 -17.97 6.78 -0.93
C HIS A 51 -19.44 6.72 -1.37
N GLY A 52 -20.37 6.54 -0.43
CA GLY A 52 -21.80 6.41 -0.72
C GLY A 52 -22.16 5.15 -1.50
N GLY A 53 -21.30 4.14 -1.44
CA GLY A 53 -21.39 2.92 -2.22
C GLY A 53 -21.34 1.65 -1.37
N VAL A 54 -20.89 0.56 -1.98
CA VAL A 54 -20.88 -0.78 -1.41
C VAL A 54 -19.56 -1.50 -1.70
N LEU A 55 -19.30 -2.56 -0.97
CA LEU A 55 -18.27 -3.52 -1.34
C LEU A 55 -18.71 -4.30 -2.57
N GLY A 56 -17.80 -4.45 -3.54
CA GLY A 56 -18.04 -5.32 -4.68
C GLY A 56 -18.23 -6.77 -4.24
N ALA A 57 -19.00 -7.52 -5.01
CA ALA A 57 -19.12 -8.95 -4.83
C ALA A 57 -17.75 -9.64 -4.96
N GLU A 58 -17.64 -10.83 -4.41
CA GLU A 58 -16.46 -11.65 -4.61
C GLU A 58 -16.29 -11.97 -6.10
N ASP A 59 -15.16 -11.51 -6.65
CA ASP A 59 -14.83 -11.67 -8.05
C ASP A 59 -13.41 -12.25 -8.16
N PRO A 60 -13.27 -13.46 -8.73
CA PRO A 60 -11.96 -14.10 -8.91
C PRO A 60 -11.05 -13.33 -9.87
N ARG A 61 -11.57 -12.32 -10.55
CA ARG A 61 -10.81 -11.43 -11.43
C ARG A 61 -10.76 -9.97 -10.91
N ALA A 62 -11.08 -9.73 -9.65
CA ALA A 62 -10.97 -8.40 -9.07
C ALA A 62 -9.53 -7.87 -9.13
N GLY A 63 -9.38 -6.61 -9.54
CA GLY A 63 -8.10 -5.91 -9.66
C GLY A 63 -7.88 -4.85 -8.60
N LEU A 64 -6.62 -4.51 -8.34
CA LEU A 64 -6.23 -3.38 -7.49
C LEU A 64 -6.64 -2.04 -8.10
N LEU A 65 -6.62 -1.96 -9.42
CA LEU A 65 -7.12 -0.84 -10.21
C LEU A 65 -8.16 -1.36 -11.21
N PRO A 66 -9.20 -0.58 -11.52
CA PRO A 66 -10.20 -0.97 -12.51
C PRO A 66 -9.59 -1.07 -13.91
N THR A 67 -8.58 -0.23 -14.19
CA THR A 67 -7.73 -0.27 -15.37
C THR A 67 -6.43 0.47 -15.09
N MET A 68 -5.33 0.01 -15.69
CA MET A 68 -4.04 0.70 -15.60
C MET A 68 -4.06 2.06 -16.33
N ALA A 69 -4.94 2.24 -17.31
CA ALA A 69 -5.14 3.53 -17.98
C ALA A 69 -5.65 4.63 -17.01
N ALA A 70 -6.13 4.29 -15.83
CA ALA A 70 -6.44 5.27 -14.78
C ALA A 70 -5.20 6.07 -14.29
N LEU A 71 -3.99 5.61 -14.64
CA LEU A 71 -2.72 6.28 -14.31
C LEU A 71 -2.15 7.09 -15.48
N ASP A 72 -2.78 7.04 -16.68
CA ASP A 72 -2.28 7.70 -17.88
C ASP A 72 -2.15 9.21 -17.71
N GLY A 73 -1.14 9.76 -18.36
CA GLY A 73 -0.87 11.19 -18.38
C GLY A 73 0.59 11.48 -18.75
N PRO A 74 1.04 12.72 -18.60
CA PRO A 74 2.38 13.11 -19.00
C PRO A 74 3.47 12.19 -18.43
N GLY A 75 4.21 11.51 -19.30
CA GLY A 75 5.30 10.59 -18.93
C GLY A 75 4.87 9.20 -18.47
N PHE A 76 3.60 8.82 -18.64
CA PHE A 76 3.11 7.47 -18.41
C PHE A 76 1.97 7.12 -19.37
N ASP A 77 2.10 5.98 -20.03
CA ASP A 77 1.10 5.38 -20.92
C ASP A 77 1.02 3.88 -20.58
N ALA A 78 -0.11 3.46 -20.05
CA ALA A 78 -0.34 2.07 -19.67
C ALA A 78 -0.30 1.09 -20.86
N ALA A 79 -0.53 1.57 -22.08
CA ALA A 79 -0.45 0.73 -23.28
C ALA A 79 0.97 0.23 -23.58
N LEU A 80 1.99 0.92 -23.06
CA LEU A 80 3.41 0.55 -23.22
C LEU A 80 3.88 -0.51 -22.21
N LEU A 81 3.07 -0.82 -21.18
CA LEU A 81 3.39 -1.87 -20.21
C LEU A 81 3.24 -3.25 -20.82
N HIS A 82 4.07 -4.19 -20.36
CA HIS A 82 3.89 -5.61 -20.66
C HIS A 82 2.45 -6.06 -20.31
N PRO A 83 1.78 -6.86 -21.17
CA PRO A 83 0.38 -7.27 -20.95
C PRO A 83 0.13 -7.95 -19.59
N ASP A 84 1.06 -8.81 -19.12
CA ASP A 84 0.92 -9.49 -17.84
C ASP A 84 1.00 -8.53 -16.64
N ILE A 85 1.75 -7.42 -16.76
CA ILE A 85 1.79 -6.39 -15.72
C ILE A 85 0.43 -5.68 -15.63
N ARG A 86 -0.16 -5.32 -16.75
CA ARG A 86 -1.51 -4.75 -16.78
C ARG A 86 -2.54 -5.72 -16.22
N ASP A 87 -2.52 -6.96 -16.68
CA ASP A 87 -3.43 -8.00 -16.23
C ASP A 87 -3.31 -8.26 -14.71
N PHE A 88 -2.10 -8.23 -14.17
CA PHE A 88 -1.90 -8.36 -12.72
C PHE A 88 -2.63 -7.25 -11.93
N TYR A 89 -2.51 -5.99 -12.32
CA TYR A 89 -3.18 -4.89 -11.62
C TYR A 89 -4.68 -4.88 -11.84
N GLU A 90 -5.13 -5.22 -13.03
CA GLU A 90 -6.54 -5.21 -13.44
C GLU A 90 -7.29 -6.48 -12.99
N HIS A 91 -6.57 -7.58 -12.69
CA HIS A 91 -7.13 -8.88 -12.30
C HIS A 91 -6.31 -9.56 -11.20
N THR A 92 -5.86 -8.82 -10.20
CA THR A 92 -4.94 -9.30 -9.15
C THR A 92 -5.43 -10.56 -8.43
N ALA A 93 -6.74 -10.73 -8.24
CA ALA A 93 -7.33 -11.91 -7.60
C ALA A 93 -7.08 -13.20 -8.37
N ALA A 94 -6.83 -13.12 -9.69
CA ALA A 94 -6.48 -14.25 -10.54
C ALA A 94 -4.99 -14.65 -10.48
N TRP A 95 -4.20 -13.99 -9.64
CA TRP A 95 -2.77 -14.21 -9.53
C TRP A 95 -2.39 -14.73 -8.14
N GLN A 96 -1.47 -15.68 -8.13
CA GLN A 96 -0.82 -16.20 -6.92
C GLN A 96 0.56 -15.55 -6.78
N MET A 97 0.99 -15.38 -5.54
CA MET A 97 2.23 -14.70 -5.24
C MET A 97 3.07 -15.50 -4.25
N GLU A 98 4.29 -15.78 -4.65
CA GLU A 98 5.36 -16.25 -3.76
C GLU A 98 6.27 -15.09 -3.41
N VAL A 99 6.71 -15.01 -2.16
CA VAL A 99 7.55 -13.91 -1.67
C VAL A 99 8.79 -14.42 -0.95
N TRP A 100 9.93 -13.85 -1.30
CA TRP A 100 11.19 -14.03 -0.59
C TRP A 100 11.61 -12.69 0.02
N THR A 101 11.99 -12.71 1.29
CA THR A 101 12.34 -11.52 2.05
C THR A 101 13.79 -11.58 2.49
N GLY A 102 14.55 -10.52 2.18
CA GLY A 102 15.90 -10.29 2.67
C GLY A 102 15.96 -9.03 3.53
N TRP A 103 16.32 -9.16 4.79
CA TRP A 103 16.56 -8.04 5.69
C TRP A 103 18.02 -7.59 5.62
N SER A 104 18.25 -6.28 5.59
CA SER A 104 19.60 -5.76 5.76
C SER A 104 20.10 -6.06 7.19
N PRO A 105 21.31 -6.64 7.37
CA PRO A 105 21.87 -6.92 8.70
C PRO A 105 21.97 -5.68 9.59
N LEU A 106 22.11 -4.49 9.00
CA LEU A 106 22.20 -3.21 9.71
C LEU A 106 20.85 -2.80 10.33
N PHE A 107 19.74 -3.26 9.75
CA PHE A 107 18.37 -2.93 10.17
C PHE A 107 17.71 -4.00 11.02
N TRP A 108 18.35 -5.13 11.26
CA TRP A 108 17.85 -6.10 12.23
C TRP A 108 17.64 -5.49 13.64
N PRO A 109 18.59 -4.68 14.20
CA PRO A 109 18.33 -3.93 15.43
C PRO A 109 17.47 -2.68 15.20
N ALA A 110 17.52 -2.07 14.01
CA ALA A 110 16.74 -0.89 13.67
C ALA A 110 15.31 -1.23 13.24
N GLY A 111 15.02 -2.46 12.82
CA GLY A 111 13.64 -2.98 12.73
C GLY A 111 12.94 -2.83 14.07
N GLU A 112 13.66 -3.03 15.18
CA GLU A 112 13.18 -2.75 16.51
C GLU A 112 13.04 -1.25 16.81
N LEU A 113 13.94 -0.42 16.27
CA LEU A 113 13.83 1.05 16.38
C LEU A 113 12.69 1.59 15.51
N VAL A 114 12.53 1.10 14.28
CA VAL A 114 11.37 1.40 13.42
C VAL A 114 10.10 0.89 14.09
N SER A 115 10.11 -0.31 14.67
CA SER A 115 9.03 -0.84 15.52
C SER A 115 8.75 0.02 16.75
N ARG A 116 9.77 0.64 17.35
CA ARG A 116 9.62 1.57 18.48
C ARG A 116 9.16 2.96 18.07
N LEU A 117 9.62 3.48 16.92
CA LEU A 117 9.21 4.79 16.39
C LEU A 117 7.80 4.74 15.76
N TRP A 118 7.41 3.58 15.25
CA TRP A 118 6.15 3.36 14.54
C TRP A 118 5.18 2.49 15.32
N GLY A 119 5.57 2.06 16.55
CA GLY A 119 4.85 1.14 17.40
C GLY A 119 4.80 -0.28 16.81
N ARG A 120 4.06 -1.19 17.42
CA ARG A 120 3.75 -2.53 16.88
C ARG A 120 3.02 -2.52 15.53
N ARG A 121 2.86 -1.35 14.95
CA ARG A 121 2.25 -1.07 13.64
C ARG A 121 3.10 -1.57 12.46
N VAL A 122 4.39 -1.87 12.67
CA VAL A 122 5.20 -2.58 11.67
C VAL A 122 4.64 -3.99 11.41
N GLU A 123 3.97 -4.60 12.41
CA GLU A 123 3.21 -5.83 12.16
C GLU A 123 2.03 -5.61 11.20
N GLN A 124 1.52 -4.37 11.08
CA GLN A 124 0.43 -4.03 10.14
C GLN A 124 0.93 -3.77 8.72
N LEU A 125 2.19 -3.38 8.55
CA LEU A 125 2.84 -3.34 7.23
C LEU A 125 3.22 -4.75 6.74
N ALA A 126 2.95 -5.77 7.59
CA ALA A 126 3.03 -7.21 7.32
C ALA A 126 4.21 -7.61 6.42
N LEU A 127 5.36 -7.06 6.73
CA LEU A 127 6.60 -7.62 6.21
C LEU A 127 6.82 -8.95 6.93
N PRO A 128 6.84 -10.10 6.24
CA PRO A 128 7.00 -11.39 6.87
C PRO A 128 8.32 -11.40 7.64
N MET A 129 8.20 -11.27 8.98
CA MET A 129 9.34 -11.21 9.88
C MET A 129 10.11 -12.54 9.93
N ARG A 130 9.42 -13.64 9.57
CA ARG A 130 10.02 -14.99 9.59
C ARG A 130 9.69 -15.72 8.29
N PRO A 131 10.69 -16.21 7.56
CA PRO A 131 10.46 -17.02 6.35
C PRO A 131 9.56 -18.24 6.57
N LEU A 132 9.58 -18.83 7.78
CA LEU A 132 8.76 -20.00 8.13
C LEU A 132 7.26 -19.67 8.31
N ASP A 133 6.91 -18.43 8.65
CA ASP A 133 5.50 -18.07 8.81
C ASP A 133 4.77 -18.05 7.45
N VAL A 134 5.50 -17.76 6.38
CA VAL A 134 4.96 -17.77 4.99
C VAL A 134 5.20 -19.08 4.25
N ALA A 135 5.96 -20.02 4.82
CA ALA A 135 6.27 -21.30 4.18
C ALA A 135 5.03 -22.19 3.89
N ARG A 136 3.92 -21.97 4.63
CA ARG A 136 2.64 -22.65 4.39
C ARG A 136 1.75 -21.94 3.37
N GLY A 137 2.22 -20.81 2.83
CA GLY A 137 1.49 -19.98 1.88
C GLY A 137 0.55 -18.98 2.54
N MET A 138 0.08 -18.06 1.71
CA MET A 138 -0.87 -17.00 2.07
C MET A 138 -2.05 -17.04 1.10
N ASP A 139 -3.24 -16.80 1.62
CA ASP A 139 -4.39 -16.49 0.79
C ASP A 139 -4.44 -15.00 0.53
N SER A 140 -4.75 -14.65 -0.70
CA SER A 140 -4.83 -13.27 -1.17
C SER A 140 -6.25 -13.00 -1.66
N ARG A 141 -6.85 -11.90 -1.18
CA ARG A 141 -8.19 -11.49 -1.59
C ARG A 141 -8.18 -10.03 -1.98
N VAL A 142 -8.79 -9.73 -3.12
CA VAL A 142 -9.05 -8.36 -3.57
C VAL A 142 -10.54 -8.11 -3.51
N THR A 143 -10.95 -7.04 -2.80
CA THR A 143 -12.35 -6.62 -2.68
C THR A 143 -12.48 -5.23 -3.28
N PRO A 144 -13.15 -5.06 -4.42
CA PRO A 144 -13.43 -3.75 -4.98
C PRO A 144 -14.31 -2.91 -4.05
N ILE A 145 -13.98 -1.64 -3.88
CA ILE A 145 -14.79 -0.64 -3.18
C ILE A 145 -15.38 0.26 -4.25
N ARG A 146 -16.72 0.28 -4.33
CA ARG A 146 -17.45 1.00 -5.36
C ARG A 146 -18.12 2.23 -4.77
N ASP A 147 -18.29 3.25 -5.58
CA ASP A 147 -19.08 4.44 -5.22
C ASP A 147 -20.58 4.25 -5.54
N SER A 148 -21.37 5.30 -5.30
CA SER A 148 -22.81 5.32 -5.58
C SER A 148 -23.17 5.15 -7.07
N ARG A 149 -22.20 5.24 -7.98
CA ARG A 149 -22.37 5.06 -9.43
C ARG A 149 -21.86 3.69 -9.90
N ASP A 150 -21.55 2.79 -8.94
CA ASP A 150 -20.97 1.47 -9.18
C ASP A 150 -19.54 1.52 -9.79
N ALA A 151 -18.87 2.67 -9.77
CA ALA A 151 -17.49 2.77 -10.21
C ALA A 151 -16.53 2.33 -9.10
N GLN A 152 -15.52 1.52 -9.43
CA GLN A 152 -14.48 1.16 -8.49
C GLN A 152 -13.59 2.38 -8.19
N VAL A 153 -13.66 2.87 -6.95
CA VAL A 153 -12.88 4.02 -6.46
C VAL A 153 -11.64 3.61 -5.69
N ALA A 154 -11.65 2.38 -5.16
CA ALA A 154 -10.51 1.75 -4.51
C ALA A 154 -10.67 0.22 -4.54
N ALA A 155 -9.63 -0.50 -4.15
CA ALA A 155 -9.69 -1.93 -3.86
C ALA A 155 -9.00 -2.21 -2.53
N ALA A 156 -9.60 -3.05 -1.71
CA ALA A 156 -8.94 -3.60 -0.54
C ALA A 156 -8.17 -4.84 -0.94
N TRP A 157 -6.86 -4.86 -0.67
CA TRP A 157 -6.06 -6.05 -0.79
C TRP A 157 -5.76 -6.60 0.61
N THR A 158 -6.20 -7.82 0.86
CA THR A 158 -6.03 -8.48 2.16
C THR A 158 -5.30 -9.80 1.96
N ARG A 159 -4.41 -10.14 2.91
CA ARG A 159 -3.69 -11.43 2.92
C ARG A 159 -3.81 -12.06 4.28
N THR A 160 -4.01 -13.37 4.29
CA THR A 160 -4.11 -14.18 5.51
C THR A 160 -3.16 -15.36 5.41
N LEU A 161 -2.58 -15.76 6.52
CA LEU A 161 -1.76 -16.97 6.59
C LEU A 161 -2.65 -18.20 6.49
N ARG A 162 -2.30 -19.16 5.60
CA ARG A 162 -3.05 -20.43 5.47
C ARG A 162 -2.99 -21.29 6.71
N GLY A 163 -1.93 -21.12 7.54
CA GLY A 163 -1.72 -21.96 8.71
C GLY A 163 -2.69 -21.71 9.86
N ASP A 164 -3.07 -20.46 10.10
CA ASP A 164 -3.87 -20.02 11.25
C ASP A 164 -4.97 -19.00 10.90
N GLY A 165 -5.11 -18.64 9.61
CA GLY A 165 -6.09 -17.67 9.14
C GLY A 165 -5.81 -16.21 9.59
N ARG A 166 -4.64 -15.94 10.18
CA ARG A 166 -4.32 -14.62 10.72
C ARG A 166 -4.09 -13.62 9.58
N PRO A 167 -4.77 -12.47 9.60
CA PRO A 167 -4.51 -11.39 8.66
C PRO A 167 -3.08 -10.86 8.85
N VAL A 168 -2.33 -10.77 7.74
CA VAL A 168 -0.94 -10.27 7.73
C VAL A 168 -0.78 -9.03 6.87
N PHE A 169 -1.76 -8.73 6.03
CA PHE A 169 -1.76 -7.55 5.19
C PHE A 169 -3.20 -7.08 4.96
N SER A 170 -3.42 -5.78 5.06
CA SER A 170 -4.69 -5.13 4.73
C SER A 170 -4.39 -3.71 4.27
N GLY A 171 -4.58 -3.44 2.99
CA GLY A 171 -4.31 -2.13 2.40
C GLY A 171 -5.35 -1.74 1.37
N ALA A 172 -5.62 -0.45 1.25
CA ALA A 172 -6.47 0.15 0.22
C ALA A 172 -5.61 0.64 -0.94
N TYR A 173 -5.96 0.26 -2.16
CA TYR A 173 -5.31 0.67 -3.40
C TYR A 173 -6.24 1.57 -4.22
N SER A 174 -5.70 2.62 -4.81
CA SER A 174 -6.42 3.52 -5.72
C SER A 174 -5.46 4.28 -6.63
N ALA A 175 -5.96 4.86 -7.72
CA ALA A 175 -5.28 5.90 -8.47
C ALA A 175 -5.66 7.26 -7.85
N ARG A 176 -4.69 8.09 -7.49
CA ARG A 176 -4.96 9.38 -6.84
C ARG A 176 -4.04 10.48 -7.33
N THR A 177 -4.63 11.60 -7.71
CA THR A 177 -3.87 12.78 -8.15
C THR A 177 -3.48 13.65 -6.96
N LEU A 178 -2.20 13.92 -6.83
CA LEU A 178 -1.63 14.83 -5.83
C LEU A 178 -1.80 16.30 -6.23
N PRO A 179 -1.75 17.24 -5.27
CA PRO A 179 -1.83 18.67 -5.58
C PRO A 179 -0.77 19.10 -6.59
N GLY A 180 -1.21 19.67 -7.71
CA GLY A 180 -0.31 20.14 -8.77
C GLY A 180 0.31 19.04 -9.64
N ALA A 181 -0.01 17.77 -9.40
CA ALA A 181 0.42 16.69 -10.27
C ALA A 181 -0.38 16.66 -11.58
N ALA A 182 0.32 16.40 -12.69
CA ALA A 182 -0.29 16.34 -14.03
C ALA A 182 -0.97 14.97 -14.32
N ARG A 183 -0.75 13.97 -13.47
CA ARG A 183 -1.33 12.62 -13.60
C ARG A 183 -1.48 11.96 -12.23
N PRO A 184 -2.28 10.89 -12.12
CA PRO A 184 -2.41 10.13 -10.89
C PRO A 184 -1.14 9.33 -10.55
N SER A 185 -0.98 9.05 -9.27
CA SER A 185 -0.03 8.08 -8.71
C SER A 185 -0.78 6.85 -8.20
N VAL A 186 -0.10 5.72 -8.11
CA VAL A 186 -0.62 4.57 -7.37
C VAL A 186 -0.60 4.95 -5.90
N HIS A 187 -1.76 4.96 -5.29
CA HIS A 187 -1.93 5.26 -3.87
C HIS A 187 -2.22 3.98 -3.10
N VAL A 188 -1.44 3.73 -2.07
CA VAL A 188 -1.63 2.63 -1.13
C VAL A 188 -1.81 3.21 0.26
N ALA A 189 -2.88 2.82 0.95
CA ALA A 189 -3.12 3.24 2.32
C ALA A 189 -3.26 2.02 3.24
N PHE A 190 -2.58 2.07 4.38
CA PHE A 190 -2.64 1.08 5.44
C PHE A 190 -3.44 1.65 6.60
N PRO A 191 -4.69 1.21 6.80
CA PRO A 191 -5.54 1.68 7.89
C PRO A 191 -4.97 1.29 9.25
N LEU A 192 -4.82 2.27 10.13
CA LEU A 192 -4.34 2.11 11.50
C LEU A 192 -5.42 2.62 12.46
N GLU A 193 -5.31 2.23 13.73
CA GLU A 193 -6.18 2.78 14.79
C GLU A 193 -5.99 4.30 14.89
N SER A 194 -7.05 5.06 14.60
CA SER A 194 -7.07 6.53 14.58
C SER A 194 -6.09 7.19 13.58
N GLY A 195 -5.82 6.54 12.46
CA GLY A 195 -4.95 7.10 11.43
C GLY A 195 -4.65 6.10 10.31
N ASN A 196 -3.65 6.41 9.52
CA ASN A 196 -3.15 5.53 8.46
C ASN A 196 -1.70 5.86 8.11
N VAL A 197 -1.04 4.92 7.43
CA VAL A 197 0.16 5.18 6.65
C VAL A 197 -0.24 5.13 5.19
N GLN A 198 0.25 6.05 4.40
CA GLN A 198 -0.06 6.14 2.98
C GLN A 198 1.23 6.26 2.18
N VAL A 199 1.25 5.64 1.02
CA VAL A 199 2.34 5.79 0.06
C VAL A 199 1.75 6.18 -1.29
N PHE A 200 2.29 7.24 -1.86
CA PHE A 200 2.02 7.66 -3.23
C PHE A 200 3.23 7.28 -4.08
N LEU A 201 3.00 6.37 -4.99
CA LEU A 201 4.02 5.78 -5.84
C LEU A 201 3.88 6.35 -7.25
N ARG A 202 4.91 7.02 -7.69
CA ARG A 202 4.99 7.56 -9.05
C ARG A 202 5.20 6.43 -10.05
N PRO A 203 4.28 6.20 -11.00
CA PRO A 203 4.42 5.17 -12.00
C PRO A 203 5.35 5.61 -13.14
N SER A 204 6.13 4.67 -13.69
CA SER A 204 6.95 4.85 -14.90
C SER A 204 6.97 3.56 -15.70
N VAL A 205 7.03 3.68 -17.03
CA VAL A 205 7.23 2.54 -17.94
C VAL A 205 8.70 2.48 -18.33
N LEU A 206 9.29 1.30 -18.23
CA LEU A 206 10.67 1.05 -18.67
C LEU A 206 10.71 0.65 -20.14
N ALA A 207 11.88 0.74 -20.76
CA ALA A 207 12.06 0.50 -22.20
C ALA A 207 11.71 -0.93 -22.64
N ASP A 208 11.75 -1.89 -21.71
CA ASP A 208 11.38 -3.31 -21.91
C ASP A 208 9.89 -3.58 -21.64
N GLY A 209 9.08 -2.54 -21.38
CA GLY A 209 7.70 -2.67 -20.96
C GLY A 209 7.53 -2.98 -19.46
N GLY A 210 8.62 -2.95 -18.70
CA GLY A 210 8.59 -3.10 -17.25
C GLY A 210 7.90 -1.92 -16.57
N PHE A 211 7.44 -2.13 -15.34
CA PHE A 211 6.74 -1.13 -14.53
C PHE A 211 7.56 -0.76 -13.30
N LEU A 212 7.88 0.52 -13.18
CA LEU A 212 8.59 1.06 -12.02
C LEU A 212 7.63 1.93 -11.21
N LEU A 213 7.54 1.65 -9.92
CA LEU A 213 6.82 2.46 -8.94
C LEU A 213 7.81 2.99 -7.90
N GLU A 214 7.79 4.29 -7.65
CA GLU A 214 8.72 4.92 -6.73
C GLU A 214 8.02 5.88 -5.77
N SER A 215 8.40 5.86 -4.49
CA SER A 215 8.11 6.92 -3.54
C SER A 215 9.37 7.76 -3.27
N PRO A 216 9.69 8.74 -4.15
CA PRO A 216 10.94 9.50 -4.07
C PRO A 216 10.99 10.39 -2.83
N SER A 217 12.18 10.94 -2.52
CA SER A 217 12.29 12.08 -1.62
C SER A 217 11.64 13.32 -2.25
N GLY A 218 11.13 14.25 -1.43
CA GLY A 218 10.48 15.44 -1.96
C GLY A 218 9.76 16.25 -0.89
N ARG A 219 8.84 17.12 -1.29
CA ARG A 219 8.09 18.03 -0.43
C ARG A 219 6.73 17.43 -0.03
N PHE A 220 6.09 18.05 0.95
CA PHE A 220 4.71 17.73 1.32
C PHE A 220 3.76 18.07 0.15
N GLY A 221 2.97 17.09 -0.28
CA GLY A 221 2.09 17.17 -1.44
C GLY A 221 2.64 16.52 -2.70
N GLU A 222 3.86 15.98 -2.66
CA GLU A 222 4.48 15.21 -3.75
C GLU A 222 4.46 13.70 -3.44
N ASP A 223 4.76 12.85 -4.43
CA ASP A 223 4.90 11.40 -4.25
C ASP A 223 5.83 11.07 -3.08
N GLY A 224 5.48 10.05 -2.30
CA GLY A 224 6.22 9.68 -1.10
C GLY A 224 5.34 9.04 -0.05
N ALA A 225 5.90 8.75 1.12
CA ALA A 225 5.20 8.16 2.23
C ALA A 225 4.73 9.21 3.25
N TYR A 226 3.52 8.99 3.79
CA TYR A 226 2.87 9.89 4.73
C TYR A 226 2.28 9.11 5.90
N VAL A 227 2.33 9.71 7.08
CA VAL A 227 1.56 9.30 8.26
C VAL A 227 0.47 10.31 8.49
N VAL A 228 -0.75 9.84 8.67
CA VAL A 228 -1.90 10.67 9.05
C VAL A 228 -2.44 10.18 10.39
N VAL A 229 -2.62 11.10 11.33
CA VAL A 229 -3.22 10.83 12.65
C VAL A 229 -4.50 11.65 12.79
N ARG A 230 -5.59 10.99 13.19
CA ARG A 230 -6.91 11.57 13.40
C ARG A 230 -7.29 11.47 14.88
N ASP A 231 -6.76 12.36 15.68
CA ASP A 231 -7.12 12.51 17.09
C ASP A 231 -7.18 14.01 17.41
N ARG A 232 -8.33 14.50 17.87
CA ARG A 232 -8.61 15.93 18.11
C ARG A 232 -8.26 16.84 16.93
N GLY A 233 -8.57 16.38 15.72
CA GLY A 233 -8.19 16.97 14.44
C GLY A 233 -7.25 16.06 13.65
N ALA A 234 -6.96 16.44 12.41
CA ALA A 234 -6.08 15.67 11.54
C ALA A 234 -4.70 16.32 11.45
N HIS A 235 -3.65 15.51 11.61
CA HIS A 235 -2.26 15.89 11.42
C HIS A 235 -1.58 14.93 10.49
N ALA A 236 -0.73 15.42 9.60
CA ALA A 236 0.00 14.60 8.64
C ALA A 236 1.47 15.00 8.60
N ALA A 237 2.31 14.01 8.40
CA ALA A 237 3.74 14.22 8.16
C ALA A 237 4.19 13.35 6.98
N ARG A 238 5.04 13.91 6.13
CA ARG A 238 5.80 13.15 5.17
C ARG A 238 6.95 12.46 5.90
N VAL A 239 7.17 11.19 5.63
CA VAL A 239 8.16 10.40 6.35
C VAL A 239 9.28 9.96 5.40
N PRO A 240 10.51 9.78 5.90
CA PRO A 240 11.68 9.43 5.09
C PRO A 240 11.71 7.93 4.78
N LEU A 241 10.59 7.42 4.29
CA LEU A 241 10.40 6.05 3.82
C LEU A 241 10.30 6.09 2.30
N HIS A 242 11.14 5.32 1.63
CA HIS A 242 11.22 5.28 0.18
C HIS A 242 11.04 3.84 -0.28
N GLU A 243 10.10 3.64 -1.19
CA GLU A 243 9.82 2.34 -1.79
C GLU A 243 10.10 2.40 -3.28
N THR A 244 10.66 1.34 -3.79
CA THR A 244 10.85 1.11 -5.21
C THR A 244 10.34 -0.28 -5.53
N PHE A 245 9.39 -0.38 -6.46
CA PHE A 245 8.92 -1.64 -7.03
C PHE A 245 9.32 -1.66 -8.49
N HIS A 246 10.09 -2.66 -8.89
CA HIS A 246 10.41 -2.95 -10.27
C HIS A 246 9.73 -4.24 -10.68
N MET A 247 8.70 -4.12 -11.50
CA MET A 247 7.95 -5.25 -12.03
C MET A 247 8.33 -5.51 -13.47
N TYR A 248 8.65 -6.75 -13.79
CA TYR A 248 9.15 -7.16 -15.10
C TYR A 248 8.80 -8.62 -15.40
N VAL A 249 8.84 -9.01 -16.67
CA VAL A 249 8.74 -10.40 -17.08
C VAL A 249 10.15 -10.93 -17.36
N ASP A 250 10.53 -12.02 -16.68
CA ASP A 250 11.86 -12.59 -16.83
C ASP A 250 12.04 -13.35 -18.15
N ALA A 251 13.27 -13.83 -18.41
CA ALA A 251 13.59 -14.57 -19.65
C ALA A 251 12.82 -15.88 -19.83
N HIS A 252 12.15 -16.36 -18.78
CA HIS A 252 11.30 -17.56 -18.80
C HIS A 252 9.81 -17.22 -18.94
N GLY A 253 9.46 -15.94 -19.15
CA GLY A 253 8.08 -15.48 -19.25
C GLY A 253 7.34 -15.40 -17.91
N VAL A 254 8.06 -15.37 -16.78
CA VAL A 254 7.48 -15.31 -15.45
C VAL A 254 7.46 -13.86 -14.97
N LEU A 255 6.30 -13.40 -14.48
CA LEU A 255 6.17 -12.07 -13.90
C LEU A 255 6.87 -12.01 -12.55
N ARG A 256 7.75 -11.02 -12.37
CA ARG A 256 8.57 -10.79 -11.18
C ARG A 256 8.39 -9.38 -10.66
N THR A 257 8.61 -9.20 -9.36
CA THR A 257 8.71 -7.87 -8.75
C THR A 257 9.85 -7.85 -7.76
N ASP A 258 10.76 -6.90 -7.93
CA ASP A 258 11.75 -6.52 -6.92
C ASP A 258 11.22 -5.32 -6.15
N HIS A 259 11.13 -5.43 -4.84
CA HIS A 259 10.68 -4.37 -3.96
C HIS A 259 11.77 -4.03 -2.96
N GLU A 260 12.25 -2.80 -3.00
CA GLU A 260 13.22 -2.26 -2.04
C GLU A 260 12.54 -1.20 -1.17
N LEU A 261 12.67 -1.36 0.14
CA LEU A 261 12.28 -0.38 1.14
C LEU A 261 13.55 0.26 1.73
N ARG A 262 13.60 1.59 1.73
CA ARG A 262 14.70 2.38 2.32
C ARG A 262 14.14 3.31 3.38
N VAL A 263 14.90 3.50 4.46
CA VAL A 263 14.64 4.51 5.48
C VAL A 263 15.76 5.54 5.38
N TRP A 264 15.42 6.79 5.06
CA TRP A 264 16.36 7.77 4.51
C TRP A 264 17.09 7.21 3.28
N ALA A 265 18.42 7.14 3.32
CA ALA A 265 19.22 6.57 2.24
C ALA A 265 19.59 5.08 2.47
N ALA A 266 19.28 4.52 3.63
CA ALA A 266 19.73 3.19 4.00
C ALA A 266 18.72 2.10 3.61
N PRO A 267 19.13 1.03 2.90
CA PRO A 267 18.25 -0.07 2.55
C PRO A 267 17.84 -0.82 3.82
N ALA A 268 16.51 -0.97 4.02
CA ALA A 268 15.95 -1.65 5.19
C ALA A 268 15.54 -3.09 4.86
N VAL A 269 14.77 -3.25 3.78
CA VAL A 269 14.20 -4.54 3.36
C VAL A 269 14.26 -4.65 1.85
N ARG A 270 14.53 -5.85 1.36
CA ARG A 270 14.34 -6.24 -0.03
C ARG A 270 13.40 -7.44 -0.08
N LEU A 271 12.43 -7.37 -0.97
CA LEU A 271 11.50 -8.45 -1.24
C LEU A 271 11.57 -8.78 -2.73
N HIS A 272 11.53 -10.06 -3.03
CA HIS A 272 11.37 -10.55 -4.39
C HIS A 272 10.08 -11.33 -4.48
N TYR A 273 9.29 -11.05 -5.49
CA TYR A 273 8.02 -11.73 -5.73
C TYR A 273 8.06 -12.47 -7.06
N LYS A 274 7.51 -13.67 -7.06
CA LYS A 274 7.13 -14.42 -8.24
C LYS A 274 5.61 -14.40 -8.33
N LEU A 275 5.10 -14.07 -9.49
CA LEU A 275 3.68 -13.91 -9.73
C LEU A 275 3.27 -14.90 -10.85
N GLU A 276 2.30 -15.73 -10.56
CA GLU A 276 1.79 -16.74 -11.51
C GLU A 276 0.26 -16.70 -11.52
N ARG A 277 -0.35 -17.01 -12.66
CA ARG A 277 -1.81 -17.10 -12.72
C ARG A 277 -2.28 -18.26 -11.83
N ALA A 278 -3.35 -18.02 -11.07
CA ALA A 278 -4.00 -19.07 -10.31
C ALA A 278 -4.54 -20.13 -11.28
N SER A 279 -4.23 -21.38 -11.00
CA SER A 279 -4.69 -22.55 -11.77
C SER A 279 -6.16 -22.90 -11.49
#